data_2f028a10331b65e6308f33f8b35d317f
#
_entry.id   2f028a10331b65e6308f33f8b35d317f
#
_cell.length_a   1.000
_cell.length_b   1.000
_cell.length_c   1.000
_cell.angle_alpha   90.00
_cell.angle_beta   90.00
_cell.angle_gamma   90.00
#
_symmetry.space_group_name_H-M   'P 1'
#
loop_
_entity.id
_entity.type
_entity.pdbx_description
1 polymer ?
#
loop_
_entity_poly.entity_id
_entity_poly.type
_entity_poly.pdbx_seq_one_letter_code
_entity_poly.pdbx_strand_id
1 'polypeptide(L)'
;SVLVIDDKALADAAEAAGLVVHRATVGDVVTGCQLLYDGICGPDAEARDVHHIGQRELTDAVAGAIKRDVGGSWAWARRDLAVDVTPLAASSLALFGHSTPRVHRELAQSFFASWR
;
A
#
# COMPACT_ATOMS: atom_id res chain seq x y z
N SER A 1 6.04 11.32 -8.84
CA SER A 1 5.24 10.47 -7.92
C SER A 1 6.09 9.93 -6.79
N VAL A 2 5.43 9.53 -5.71
CA VAL A 2 6.06 8.93 -4.53
C VAL A 2 5.87 7.43 -4.57
N LEU A 3 6.96 6.68 -4.27
CA LEU A 3 6.88 5.24 -4.01
C LEU A 3 6.66 5.01 -2.51
N VAL A 4 5.67 4.21 -2.17
CA VAL A 4 5.41 3.81 -0.79
C VAL A 4 5.94 2.38 -0.61
N ILE A 5 6.99 2.23 0.20
CA ILE A 5 7.73 0.97 0.34
C ILE A 5 7.89 0.63 1.82
N ASP A 6 7.58 -0.60 2.19
CA ASP A 6 7.74 -1.10 3.56
C ASP A 6 8.97 -2.00 3.76
N ASP A 7 9.68 -2.34 2.69
CA ASP A 7 10.92 -3.12 2.74
C ASP A 7 12.12 -2.18 2.75
N LYS A 8 12.96 -2.27 3.78
CA LYS A 8 14.13 -1.42 3.96
C LYS A 8 15.11 -1.53 2.79
N ALA A 9 15.45 -2.73 2.35
CA ALA A 9 16.42 -2.94 1.28
C ALA A 9 15.93 -2.36 -0.05
N LEU A 10 14.66 -2.55 -0.37
CA LEU A 10 14.05 -2.00 -1.57
C LEU A 10 13.96 -0.48 -1.50
N ALA A 11 13.61 0.08 -0.36
CA ALA A 11 13.56 1.52 -0.15
C ALA A 11 14.94 2.16 -0.31
N ASP A 12 15.98 1.54 0.27
CA ASP A 12 17.37 2.00 0.12
C ASP A 12 17.80 2.00 -1.36
N ALA A 13 17.49 0.93 -2.09
CA ALA A 13 17.83 0.83 -3.51
C ALA A 13 17.08 1.88 -4.35
N ALA A 14 15.81 2.11 -4.07
CA ALA A 14 15.01 3.10 -4.79
C ALA A 14 15.53 4.53 -4.55
N GLU A 15 15.87 4.86 -3.31
CA GLU A 15 16.45 6.17 -2.98
C GLU A 15 17.81 6.34 -3.64
N ALA A 16 18.65 5.31 -3.65
CA ALA A 16 19.94 5.33 -4.33
C ALA A 16 19.80 5.55 -5.83
N ALA A 17 18.70 5.11 -6.44
CA ALA A 17 18.38 5.36 -7.84
C ALA A 17 17.77 6.75 -8.10
N GLY A 18 17.65 7.60 -7.08
CA GLY A 18 17.11 8.95 -7.20
C GLY A 18 15.59 9.05 -7.13
N LEU A 19 14.91 8.00 -6.70
CA LEU A 19 13.45 8.00 -6.57
C LEU A 19 13.03 8.56 -5.21
N VAL A 20 11.86 9.21 -5.17
CA VAL A 20 11.27 9.71 -3.93
C VAL A 20 10.49 8.58 -3.27
N VAL A 21 10.86 8.23 -2.03
CA VAL A 21 10.31 7.10 -1.29
C VAL A 21 9.71 7.59 0.03
N HIS A 22 8.48 7.18 0.29
CA HIS A 22 7.90 7.19 1.63
C HIS A 22 8.10 5.80 2.24
N ARG A 23 8.84 5.73 3.35
CA ARG A 23 9.09 4.47 4.05
C ARG A 23 7.90 4.17 4.96
N ALA A 24 7.10 3.19 4.58
CA ALA A 24 5.89 2.82 5.31
C ALA A 24 6.23 2.17 6.65
N THR A 25 5.62 2.66 7.70
CA THR A 25 5.66 2.04 9.03
C THR A 25 4.65 0.88 9.10
N VAL A 26 4.72 0.09 10.18
CA VAL A 26 3.70 -0.95 10.42
C VAL A 26 2.30 -0.34 10.50
N GLY A 27 2.15 0.83 11.15
CA GLY A 27 0.88 1.55 11.18
C GLY A 27 0.39 1.98 9.81
N ASP A 28 1.28 2.41 8.94
CA ASP A 28 0.94 2.77 7.56
C ASP A 28 0.44 1.54 6.78
N VAL A 29 1.08 0.40 6.94
CA VAL A 29 0.66 -0.86 6.31
C VAL A 29 -0.74 -1.26 6.78
N VAL A 30 -1.00 -1.22 8.08
CA VAL A 30 -2.31 -1.50 8.67
C VAL A 30 -3.38 -0.57 8.10
N THR A 31 -3.09 0.72 8.06
CA THR A 31 -4.02 1.72 7.51
C THR A 31 -4.32 1.44 6.03
N GLY A 32 -3.30 1.14 5.24
CA GLY A 32 -3.48 0.81 3.82
C GLY A 32 -4.32 -0.44 3.60
N CYS A 33 -4.10 -1.49 4.39
CA CYS A 33 -4.89 -2.71 4.32
C CYS A 33 -6.38 -2.45 4.62
N GLN A 34 -6.65 -1.66 5.65
CA GLN A 34 -8.03 -1.31 6.03
C GLN A 34 -8.71 -0.45 4.97
N LEU A 35 -8.01 0.54 4.44
CA LEU A 35 -8.53 1.39 3.35
C LEU A 35 -8.90 0.56 2.12
N LEU A 36 -8.04 -0.36 1.74
CA LEU A 36 -8.30 -1.21 0.57
C LEU A 36 -9.48 -2.15 0.83
N TYR A 37 -9.52 -2.78 2.00
CA TYR A 37 -10.63 -3.68 2.37
C TYR A 37 -11.97 -2.93 2.35
N ASP A 38 -12.03 -1.76 2.96
CA ASP A 38 -13.25 -0.96 3.00
C ASP A 38 -13.66 -0.47 1.62
N GLY A 39 -12.68 -0.10 0.78
CA GLY A 39 -12.95 0.32 -0.59
C GLY A 39 -13.49 -0.78 -1.49
N ILE A 40 -13.14 -2.05 -1.22
CA ILE A 40 -13.62 -3.20 -1.97
C ILE A 40 -14.91 -3.77 -1.37
N CYS A 41 -14.96 -3.90 -0.05
CA CYS A 41 -15.96 -4.63 0.71
C CYS A 41 -16.87 -3.73 1.55
N GLY A 42 -16.92 -2.44 1.28
CA GLY A 42 -17.71 -1.49 2.04
C GLY A 42 -19.21 -1.87 2.10
N PRO A 43 -19.96 -1.39 3.12
CA PRO A 43 -21.30 -1.85 3.39
C PRO A 43 -22.32 -1.47 2.30
N ASP A 44 -22.04 -0.44 1.51
CA ASP A 44 -22.90 0.01 0.43
C ASP A 44 -22.07 0.35 -0.82
N ALA A 45 -22.76 0.64 -1.92
CA ALA A 45 -22.10 0.90 -3.21
C ALA A 45 -21.21 2.15 -3.18
N GLU A 46 -21.56 3.15 -2.39
CA GLU A 46 -20.79 4.39 -2.27
C GLU A 46 -19.49 4.16 -1.50
N ALA A 47 -19.50 3.26 -0.50
CA ALA A 47 -18.29 2.91 0.25
C ALA A 47 -17.34 2.03 -0.56
N ARG A 48 -17.86 1.31 -1.57
CA ARG A 48 -17.08 0.41 -2.44
C ARG A 48 -16.57 1.18 -3.65
N ASP A 49 -15.59 2.05 -3.43
CA ASP A 49 -15.08 2.99 -4.44
C ASP A 49 -13.73 2.58 -5.06
N VAL A 50 -13.18 1.43 -4.69
CA VAL A 50 -11.92 0.92 -5.23
C VAL A 50 -12.21 -0.21 -6.23
N HIS A 51 -11.69 -0.04 -7.44
CA HIS A 51 -11.86 -0.99 -8.53
C HIS A 51 -10.52 -1.28 -9.22
N HIS A 52 -10.42 -2.43 -9.87
CA HIS A 52 -9.28 -2.76 -10.73
C HIS A 52 -9.76 -3.31 -12.08
N ILE A 53 -8.84 -3.38 -13.04
CA ILE A 53 -9.18 -3.77 -14.41
C ILE A 53 -9.20 -5.30 -14.62
N GLY A 54 -9.17 -6.09 -13.55
CA GLY A 54 -9.28 -7.54 -13.62
C GLY A 54 -7.95 -8.25 -13.82
N GLN A 55 -6.82 -7.65 -13.42
CA GLN A 55 -5.53 -8.35 -13.45
C GLN A 55 -5.61 -9.65 -12.65
N ARG A 56 -5.20 -10.74 -13.28
CA ARG A 56 -5.28 -12.09 -12.70
C ARG A 56 -4.50 -12.19 -11.41
N GLU A 57 -3.30 -11.62 -11.36
CA GLU A 57 -2.42 -11.65 -10.19
C GLU A 57 -3.09 -11.00 -8.97
N LEU A 58 -3.80 -9.90 -9.17
CA LEU A 58 -4.52 -9.22 -8.09
C LEU A 58 -5.78 -10.00 -7.71
N THR A 59 -6.52 -10.52 -8.66
CA THR A 59 -7.69 -11.37 -8.41
C THR A 59 -7.33 -12.59 -7.58
N ASP A 60 -6.24 -13.28 -7.93
CA ASP A 60 -5.75 -14.46 -7.20
C ASP A 60 -5.29 -14.09 -5.78
N ALA A 61 -4.61 -12.96 -5.64
CA ALA A 61 -4.17 -12.46 -4.33
C ALA A 61 -5.36 -12.16 -3.42
N VAL A 62 -6.38 -11.53 -3.92
CA VAL A 62 -7.62 -11.22 -3.16
C VAL A 62 -8.32 -12.51 -2.74
N ALA A 63 -8.43 -13.47 -3.66
CA ALA A 63 -9.11 -14.74 -3.37
C ALA A 63 -8.40 -15.57 -2.29
N GLY A 64 -7.07 -15.49 -2.20
CA GLY A 64 -6.27 -16.21 -1.22
C GLY A 64 -5.86 -15.38 0.00
N ALA A 65 -6.32 -14.16 0.13
CA ALA A 65 -5.90 -13.24 1.19
C ALA A 65 -6.39 -13.71 2.56
N ILE A 66 -5.51 -13.58 3.55
CA ILE A 66 -5.80 -13.91 4.96
C ILE A 66 -5.36 -12.71 5.81
N LYS A 67 -6.17 -12.31 6.75
CA LYS A 67 -5.82 -11.28 7.73
C LYS A 67 -4.94 -11.86 8.83
N ARG A 68 -3.93 -11.11 9.25
CA ARG A 68 -3.17 -11.40 10.47
C ARG A 68 -3.38 -10.31 11.50
N ASP A 69 -3.34 -10.66 12.78
CA ASP A 69 -3.47 -9.70 13.87
C ASP A 69 -2.19 -8.87 14.02
N VAL A 70 -2.34 -7.57 14.20
CA VAL A 70 -1.26 -6.63 14.44
C VAL A 70 -1.69 -5.65 15.54
N GLY A 71 -1.35 -5.98 16.79
CA GLY A 71 -1.62 -5.09 17.93
C GLY A 71 -3.07 -4.64 18.08
N GLY A 72 -4.04 -5.55 17.88
CA GLY A 72 -5.47 -5.24 17.95
C GLY A 72 -6.08 -4.75 16.63
N SER A 73 -5.27 -4.47 15.63
CA SER A 73 -5.67 -4.21 14.25
C SER A 73 -5.31 -5.40 13.36
N TRP A 74 -5.29 -5.22 12.04
CA TRP A 74 -4.95 -6.32 11.14
C TRP A 74 -4.23 -5.80 9.89
N ALA A 75 -3.49 -6.71 9.28
CA ALA A 75 -2.87 -6.52 7.97
C ALA A 75 -2.99 -7.83 7.18
N TRP A 76 -2.65 -7.80 5.89
CA TRP A 76 -2.62 -9.04 5.11
C TRP A 76 -1.48 -9.92 5.58
N ALA A 77 -1.76 -11.20 5.80
CA ALA A 77 -0.72 -12.20 6.04
C ALA A 77 0.16 -12.32 4.79
N ARG A 78 1.47 -12.52 4.99
CA ARG A 78 2.45 -12.61 3.89
C ARG A 78 3.17 -13.94 3.83
N ARG A 79 2.96 -14.81 4.84
CA ARG A 79 3.63 -16.10 4.95
C ARG A 79 2.61 -17.23 4.98
N ASP A 80 3.05 -18.41 4.56
CA ASP A 80 2.25 -19.64 4.62
C ASP A 80 0.93 -19.53 3.84
N LEU A 81 0.95 -18.82 2.73
CA LEU A 81 -0.20 -18.64 1.85
C LEU A 81 -0.07 -19.53 0.62
N ALA A 82 -1.22 -19.96 0.09
CA ALA A 82 -1.28 -20.72 -1.15
C ALA A 82 -1.07 -19.82 -2.39
N VAL A 83 -1.15 -18.51 -2.23
CA VAL A 83 -1.04 -17.54 -3.33
C VAL A 83 -0.01 -16.46 -2.99
N ASP A 84 0.50 -15.79 -4.02
CA ASP A 84 1.32 -14.60 -3.87
C ASP A 84 0.42 -13.40 -3.54
N VAL A 85 0.55 -12.87 -2.33
CA VAL A 85 -0.22 -11.73 -1.85
C VAL A 85 0.44 -10.38 -2.19
N THR A 86 1.61 -10.38 -2.80
CA THR A 86 2.38 -9.15 -3.11
C THR A 86 1.56 -8.11 -3.89
N PRO A 87 0.78 -8.47 -4.92
CA PRO A 87 -0.05 -7.48 -5.62
C PRO A 87 -1.06 -6.78 -4.70
N LEU A 88 -1.65 -7.52 -3.77
CA LEU A 88 -2.59 -6.97 -2.80
C LEU A 88 -1.90 -6.06 -1.78
N ALA A 89 -0.75 -6.46 -1.28
CA ALA A 89 0.06 -5.65 -0.38
C ALA A 89 0.51 -4.35 -1.05
N ALA A 90 0.99 -4.42 -2.29
CA ALA A 90 1.39 -3.24 -3.06
C ALA A 90 0.21 -2.28 -3.30
N SER A 91 -0.95 -2.82 -3.65
CA SER A 91 -2.18 -2.02 -3.85
C SER A 91 -2.60 -1.31 -2.57
N SER A 92 -2.48 -1.97 -1.42
CA SER A 92 -2.78 -1.39 -0.11
C SER A 92 -1.87 -0.20 0.20
N LEU A 93 -0.57 -0.32 -0.06
CA LEU A 93 0.39 0.76 0.14
C LEU A 93 0.17 1.91 -0.85
N ALA A 94 -0.15 1.61 -2.10
CA ALA A 94 -0.46 2.62 -3.10
C ALA A 94 -1.70 3.44 -2.71
N LEU A 95 -2.75 2.78 -2.23
CA LEU A 95 -3.96 3.46 -1.78
C LEU A 95 -3.69 4.30 -0.52
N PHE A 96 -2.89 3.80 0.41
CA PHE A 96 -2.43 4.56 1.56
C PHE A 96 -1.74 5.86 1.11
N GLY A 97 -0.79 5.77 0.19
CA GLY A 97 -0.06 6.93 -0.32
C GLY A 97 -0.99 7.93 -1.01
N HIS A 98 -1.88 7.44 -1.85
CA HIS A 98 -2.86 8.28 -2.55
C HIS A 98 -3.79 9.01 -1.59
N SER A 99 -4.21 8.36 -0.51
CA SER A 99 -5.20 8.87 0.45
C SER A 99 -4.58 9.70 1.58
N THR A 100 -3.26 9.82 1.64
CA THR A 100 -2.57 10.42 2.78
C THR A 100 -1.87 11.72 2.37
N PRO A 101 -2.38 12.90 2.78
CA PRO A 101 -1.78 14.19 2.41
C PRO A 101 -0.30 14.32 2.82
N ARG A 102 0.11 13.66 3.91
CA ARG A 102 1.49 13.65 4.36
C ARG A 102 2.46 13.15 3.29
N VAL A 103 2.10 12.08 2.57
CA VAL A 103 2.91 11.51 1.50
C VAL A 103 3.05 12.51 0.35
N HIS A 104 1.97 13.18 -0.01
CA HIS A 104 2.00 14.23 -1.04
C HIS A 104 2.88 15.41 -0.64
N ARG A 105 2.88 15.79 0.65
CA ARG A 105 3.78 16.84 1.15
C ARG A 105 5.25 16.44 1.05
N GLU A 106 5.60 15.18 1.31
CA GLU A 106 6.95 14.66 1.15
C GLU A 106 7.43 14.82 -0.29
N LEU A 107 6.57 14.50 -1.27
CA LEU A 107 6.87 14.72 -2.68
C LEU A 107 7.14 16.19 -2.99
N ALA A 108 6.27 17.09 -2.52
CA ALA A 108 6.42 18.51 -2.74
C ALA A 108 7.71 19.05 -2.14
N GLN A 109 8.06 18.66 -0.93
CA GLN A 109 9.30 19.05 -0.26
C GLN A 109 10.52 18.56 -1.03
N SER A 110 10.52 17.32 -1.51
CA SER A 110 11.59 16.77 -2.31
C SER A 110 11.75 17.52 -3.64
N PHE A 111 10.64 17.85 -4.30
CA PHE A 111 10.64 18.63 -5.52
C PHE A 111 11.28 20.02 -5.30
N PHE A 112 10.85 20.75 -4.27
CA PHE A 112 11.39 22.07 -3.98
C PHE A 112 12.85 22.02 -3.53
N ALA A 113 13.26 20.99 -2.82
CA ALA A 113 14.66 20.81 -2.44
C ALA A 113 15.57 20.63 -3.67
N SER A 114 15.11 19.87 -4.66
CA SER A 114 15.86 19.64 -5.90
C SER A 114 15.86 20.85 -6.83
N TRP A 115 14.91 21.75 -6.69
CA TRP A 115 14.81 22.98 -7.48
C TRP A 115 15.97 23.96 -7.20
N ARG A 116 16.51 23.91 -5.99
CA ARG A 116 17.60 24.80 -5.57
C ARG A 116 18.93 24.34 -6.16
#